data_b59ace96f3dff0eb58fadab949062b12
#
_entry.id   b59ace96f3dff0eb58fadab949062b12
#
_cell.length_a   1.000
_cell.length_b   1.000
_cell.length_c   1.000
_cell.angle_alpha   90.00
_cell.angle_beta   90.00
_cell.angle_gamma   90.00
#
_symmetry.space_group_name_H-M   'P 1'
#
loop_
_entity.id
_entity.type
_entity.pdbx_description
1 polymer ?
#
loop_
_entity_poly.entity_id
_entity_poly.type
_entity_poly.pdbx_seq_one_letter_code
_entity_poly.pdbx_strand_id
1 'polypeptide(L)'
;DILASDGRILATMMPQYDVTIDFCTYERTRKTILDDQHRRDTAYLNHKDEIVAGVHQIFPDIDTVKYNKYLDSCFYARGRGCPAFPQQVSTISYPRGQKRNRLVTYMQLCELRKLPLFKYRSSVGAHEVKVRNMPHGRLAGLTIGLFKDSARYGIEKTYDSILAGKPGRCHNEKVRNRIMSVVDQPVENGLDVMTTLDIDMQ
;
A
#
# COMPACT_ATOMS: atom_id res chain seq x y z
N ASP A 1 1.67 -10.64 16.92
CA ASP A 1 3.08 -10.58 16.50
C ASP A 1 3.84 -11.80 17.00
N ILE A 2 5.06 -12.04 16.46
CA ILE A 2 5.99 -13.04 16.99
C ILE A 2 7.17 -12.30 17.60
N LEU A 3 7.44 -12.60 18.87
CA LEU A 3 8.41 -11.90 19.69
C LEU A 3 9.57 -12.85 20.06
N ALA A 4 10.76 -12.28 20.22
CA ALA A 4 11.94 -12.95 20.78
C ALA A 4 11.81 -13.11 22.29
N SER A 5 12.77 -13.78 22.91
CA SER A 5 12.83 -14.00 24.37
C SER A 5 12.92 -12.70 25.18
N ASP A 6 13.43 -11.64 24.58
CA ASP A 6 13.59 -10.30 25.17
C ASP A 6 12.45 -9.33 24.82
N GLY A 7 11.44 -9.78 24.07
CA GLY A 7 10.31 -8.99 23.64
C GLY A 7 10.53 -8.20 22.34
N ARG A 8 11.71 -8.28 21.71
CA ARG A 8 11.92 -7.66 20.37
C ARG A 8 11.07 -8.38 19.32
N ILE A 9 10.61 -7.62 18.32
CA ILE A 9 9.72 -8.12 17.27
C ILE A 9 10.53 -8.92 16.24
N LEU A 10 10.23 -10.22 16.12
CA LEU A 10 10.78 -11.08 15.07
C LEU A 10 9.97 -11.01 13.77
N ALA A 11 8.64 -10.96 13.89
CA ALA A 11 7.75 -10.84 12.75
C ALA A 11 6.44 -10.13 13.13
N THR A 12 6.02 -9.16 12.33
CA THR A 12 4.80 -8.37 12.54
C THR A 12 4.07 -8.09 11.24
N MET A 13 2.78 -7.77 11.33
CA MET A 13 1.99 -7.30 10.18
C MET A 13 2.02 -5.78 10.13
N MET A 14 2.58 -5.21 9.07
CA MET A 14 2.62 -3.77 8.87
C MET A 14 1.68 -3.34 7.73
N PRO A 15 0.86 -2.29 7.93
CA PRO A 15 0.09 -1.72 6.84
C PRO A 15 1.02 -1.02 5.85
N GLN A 16 0.89 -1.35 4.58
CA GLN A 16 1.46 -0.65 3.46
C GLN A 16 0.35 -0.27 2.50
N TYR A 17 0.62 0.63 1.59
CA TYR A 17 -0.40 1.17 0.69
C TYR A 17 -0.02 0.91 -0.75
N ASP A 18 -0.97 0.33 -1.48
CA ASP A 18 -0.94 0.23 -2.94
C ASP A 18 -1.56 1.50 -3.51
N VAL A 19 -0.75 2.34 -4.15
CA VAL A 19 -1.17 3.66 -4.64
C VAL A 19 -1.45 3.56 -6.14
N THR A 20 -2.62 4.03 -6.53
CA THR A 20 -3.06 4.09 -7.93
C THR A 20 -3.38 5.52 -8.34
N ILE A 21 -3.19 5.83 -9.61
CA ILE A 21 -3.51 7.13 -10.21
C ILE A 21 -4.63 6.95 -11.21
N ASP A 22 -5.65 7.80 -11.11
CA ASP A 22 -6.77 7.86 -12.04
C ASP A 22 -6.71 9.15 -12.86
N PHE A 23 -6.54 9.02 -14.17
CA PHE A 23 -6.59 10.13 -15.10
C PHE A 23 -7.96 10.28 -15.79
N CYS A 24 -8.95 9.50 -15.36
CA CYS A 24 -10.31 9.56 -15.82
C CYS A 24 -11.29 9.75 -14.66
N THR A 25 -12.29 10.61 -14.82
CA THR A 25 -13.29 10.87 -13.77
C THR A 25 -14.40 9.82 -13.79
N TYR A 26 -14.84 9.37 -12.59
CA TYR A 26 -16.03 8.53 -12.43
C TYR A 26 -17.31 9.40 -12.49
N GLU A 27 -18.29 8.92 -13.23
CA GLU A 27 -19.54 9.65 -13.44
C GLU A 27 -20.35 9.88 -12.18
N ARG A 28 -20.69 11.15 -11.92
CA ARG A 28 -21.85 11.50 -11.08
C ARG A 28 -22.81 12.43 -11.80
N THR A 29 -22.33 13.44 -12.50
CA THR A 29 -23.11 14.37 -13.29
C THR A 29 -22.24 14.99 -14.38
N ARG A 30 -22.76 15.23 -15.57
CA ARG A 30 -21.98 15.73 -16.71
C ARG A 30 -21.16 17.00 -16.41
N LYS A 31 -21.70 17.92 -15.62
CA LYS A 31 -21.02 19.17 -15.24
C LYS A 31 -19.87 18.94 -14.27
N THR A 32 -20.08 18.14 -13.23
CA THR A 32 -19.03 17.81 -12.23
C THR A 32 -17.90 16.99 -12.83
N ILE A 33 -18.17 16.17 -13.85
CA ILE A 33 -17.16 15.39 -14.57
C ILE A 33 -16.18 16.31 -15.29
N LEU A 34 -16.70 17.28 -16.06
CA LEU A 34 -15.86 18.19 -16.83
C LEU A 34 -14.99 19.06 -15.92
N ASP A 35 -15.53 19.55 -14.81
CA ASP A 35 -14.79 20.36 -13.86
C ASP A 35 -13.68 19.55 -13.15
N ASP A 36 -13.97 18.33 -12.71
CA ASP A 36 -13.00 17.47 -12.07
C ASP A 36 -11.92 16.98 -13.05
N GLN A 37 -12.30 16.67 -14.28
CA GLN A 37 -11.37 16.29 -15.33
C GLN A 37 -10.43 17.45 -15.67
N HIS A 38 -10.98 18.64 -15.84
CA HIS A 38 -10.19 19.84 -16.13
C HIS A 38 -9.19 20.17 -15.01
N ARG A 39 -9.59 20.05 -13.74
CA ARG A 39 -8.70 20.24 -12.59
C ARG A 39 -7.54 19.27 -12.59
N ARG A 40 -7.77 17.99 -12.89
CA ARG A 40 -6.71 16.97 -12.98
C ARG A 40 -5.75 17.24 -14.12
N ASP A 41 -6.30 17.53 -15.30
CA ASP A 41 -5.51 17.83 -16.48
C ASP A 41 -4.64 19.05 -16.23
N THR A 42 -5.19 20.11 -15.67
CA THR A 42 -4.46 21.33 -15.30
C THR A 42 -3.39 21.03 -14.23
N ALA A 43 -3.74 20.27 -13.19
CA ALA A 43 -2.78 19.91 -12.15
C ALA A 43 -1.62 19.08 -12.70
N TYR A 44 -1.89 18.13 -13.59
CA TYR A 44 -0.86 17.33 -14.22
C TYR A 44 0.03 18.15 -15.17
N LEU A 45 -0.58 18.87 -16.12
CA LEU A 45 0.17 19.60 -17.14
C LEU A 45 1.03 20.72 -16.58
N ASN A 46 0.52 21.45 -15.58
CA ASN A 46 1.24 22.58 -15.01
C ASN A 46 2.31 22.19 -13.98
N HIS A 47 2.19 21.01 -13.35
CA HIS A 47 3.07 20.60 -12.24
C HIS A 47 3.78 19.27 -12.50
N LYS A 48 3.85 18.84 -13.76
CA LYS A 48 4.42 17.54 -14.11
C LYS A 48 5.86 17.36 -13.61
N ASP A 49 6.71 18.35 -13.84
CA ASP A 49 8.12 18.30 -13.45
C ASP A 49 8.27 18.30 -11.92
N GLU A 50 7.42 19.06 -11.22
CA GLU A 50 7.37 19.08 -9.76
C GLU A 50 6.94 17.71 -9.20
N ILE A 51 5.95 17.06 -9.83
CA ILE A 51 5.50 15.72 -9.45
C ILE A 51 6.63 14.70 -9.62
N VAL A 52 7.31 14.72 -10.77
CA VAL A 52 8.42 13.77 -11.06
C VAL A 52 9.59 14.00 -10.10
N ALA A 53 9.97 15.25 -9.86
CA ALA A 53 11.04 15.60 -8.92
C ALA A 53 10.68 15.20 -7.48
N GLY A 54 9.46 15.49 -7.03
CA GLY A 54 8.98 15.13 -5.71
C GLY A 54 8.91 13.61 -5.49
N VAL A 55 8.48 12.86 -6.49
CA VAL A 55 8.50 11.39 -6.43
C VAL A 55 9.92 10.85 -6.38
N HIS A 56 10.85 11.41 -7.15
CA HIS A 56 12.26 11.00 -7.10
C HIS A 56 12.92 11.33 -5.75
N GLN A 57 12.52 12.44 -5.11
CA GLN A 57 13.00 12.78 -3.76
C GLN A 57 12.56 11.75 -2.71
N ILE A 58 11.31 11.26 -2.81
CA ILE A 58 10.79 10.23 -1.90
C ILE A 58 11.35 8.84 -2.24
N PHE A 59 11.55 8.56 -3.53
CA PHE A 59 12.01 7.28 -4.07
C PHE A 59 13.19 7.49 -5.03
N PRO A 60 14.43 7.58 -4.52
CA PRO A 60 15.62 7.81 -5.36
C PRO A 60 15.89 6.72 -6.40
N ASP A 61 15.32 5.53 -6.21
CA ASP A 61 15.43 4.40 -7.13
C ASP A 61 14.51 4.50 -8.37
N ILE A 62 13.61 5.49 -8.42
CA ILE A 62 12.75 5.72 -9.59
C ILE A 62 13.50 6.58 -10.61
N ASP A 63 13.63 6.05 -11.83
CA ASP A 63 14.20 6.75 -12.97
C ASP A 63 13.23 7.84 -13.43
N THR A 64 13.64 9.10 -13.33
CA THR A 64 12.81 10.27 -13.66
C THR A 64 12.35 10.27 -15.12
N VAL A 65 13.21 9.85 -16.05
CA VAL A 65 12.90 9.83 -17.49
C VAL A 65 11.87 8.75 -17.81
N LYS A 66 12.05 7.55 -17.25
CA LYS A 66 11.10 6.45 -17.43
C LYS A 66 9.76 6.75 -16.77
N TYR A 67 9.81 7.34 -15.56
CA TYR A 67 8.61 7.71 -14.82
C TYR A 67 7.80 8.78 -15.54
N ASN A 68 8.46 9.79 -16.09
CA ASN A 68 7.84 10.84 -16.90
C ASN A 68 7.11 10.25 -18.11
N LYS A 69 7.77 9.40 -18.90
CA LYS A 69 7.16 8.71 -20.04
C LYS A 69 5.98 7.82 -19.64
N TYR A 70 6.08 7.16 -18.50
CA TYR A 70 5.02 6.33 -17.95
C TYR A 70 3.78 7.16 -17.59
N LEU A 71 3.97 8.28 -16.87
CA LEU A 71 2.87 9.17 -16.51
C LEU A 71 2.19 9.76 -17.76
N ASP A 72 2.96 10.16 -18.77
CA ASP A 72 2.40 10.61 -20.04
C ASP A 72 1.55 9.53 -20.71
N SER A 73 2.06 8.31 -20.76
CA SER A 73 1.31 7.17 -21.31
C SER A 73 -0.03 6.96 -20.59
N CYS A 74 -0.04 7.02 -19.25
CA CYS A 74 -1.26 6.90 -18.46
C CYS A 74 -2.20 8.10 -18.66
N PHE A 75 -1.66 9.31 -18.76
CA PHE A 75 -2.44 10.54 -18.95
C PHE A 75 -3.14 10.56 -20.32
N TYR A 76 -2.41 10.32 -21.41
CA TYR A 76 -2.98 10.34 -22.77
C TYR A 76 -3.93 9.16 -23.01
N ALA A 77 -3.66 8.00 -22.39
CA ALA A 77 -4.58 6.86 -22.44
C ALA A 77 -5.83 7.03 -21.55
N ARG A 78 -5.94 8.13 -20.78
CA ARG A 78 -7.01 8.32 -19.78
C ARG A 78 -7.16 7.10 -18.87
N GLY A 79 -6.02 6.59 -18.40
CA GLY A 79 -5.94 5.35 -17.62
C GLY A 79 -6.69 5.46 -16.29
N ARG A 80 -7.29 4.34 -15.87
CA ARG A 80 -7.94 4.15 -14.57
C ARG A 80 -7.15 3.15 -13.76
N GLY A 81 -6.98 3.40 -12.45
CA GLY A 81 -6.25 2.49 -11.57
C GLY A 81 -4.82 2.22 -12.01
N CYS A 82 -4.18 3.21 -12.67
CA CYS A 82 -2.79 3.07 -13.08
C CYS A 82 -1.92 2.93 -11.83
N PRO A 83 -1.04 1.90 -11.75
CA PRO A 83 -0.08 1.80 -10.65
C PRO A 83 0.72 3.10 -10.53
N ALA A 84 0.78 3.69 -9.33
CA ALA A 84 1.53 4.94 -9.16
C ALA A 84 3.05 4.71 -9.33
N PHE A 85 3.54 3.54 -8.92
CA PHE A 85 4.98 3.20 -8.94
C PHE A 85 5.19 1.80 -9.53
N PRO A 86 5.02 1.61 -10.86
CA PRO A 86 5.22 0.32 -11.48
C PRO A 86 6.71 -0.08 -11.47
N GLN A 87 7.00 -1.35 -11.37
CA GLN A 87 8.37 -1.87 -11.35
C GLN A 87 9.22 -1.44 -12.56
N GLN A 88 8.58 -1.17 -13.68
CA GLN A 88 9.26 -0.77 -14.92
C GLN A 88 10.02 0.57 -14.82
N VAL A 89 9.60 1.45 -13.91
CA VAL A 89 10.22 2.77 -13.71
C VAL A 89 11.31 2.75 -12.64
N SER A 90 11.43 1.67 -11.87
CA SER A 90 12.47 1.52 -10.86
C SER A 90 13.79 1.06 -11.48
N THR A 91 14.89 1.55 -10.94
CA THR A 91 16.24 1.08 -11.28
C THR A 91 16.61 -0.20 -10.55
N ILE A 92 15.87 -0.56 -9.49
CA ILE A 92 16.08 -1.75 -8.69
C ILE A 92 15.27 -2.91 -9.26
N SER A 93 15.91 -4.06 -9.43
CA SER A 93 15.21 -5.28 -9.83
C SER A 93 14.49 -5.92 -8.64
N TYR A 94 13.19 -6.11 -8.78
CA TYR A 94 12.39 -6.77 -7.76
C TYR A 94 12.37 -8.29 -7.96
N PRO A 95 12.32 -9.08 -6.88
CA PRO A 95 12.22 -10.54 -6.98
C PRO A 95 10.99 -10.98 -7.79
N ARG A 96 11.12 -12.09 -8.53
CA ARG A 96 10.00 -12.66 -9.29
C ARG A 96 8.83 -12.98 -8.37
N GLY A 97 7.63 -12.54 -8.76
CA GLY A 97 6.40 -12.80 -8.01
C GLY A 97 5.93 -11.67 -7.08
N GLN A 98 6.65 -10.55 -7.01
CA GLN A 98 6.11 -9.35 -6.34
C GLN A 98 5.04 -8.67 -7.20
N LYS A 99 4.15 -7.93 -6.52
CA LYS A 99 3.10 -7.14 -7.19
C LYS A 99 3.71 -6.15 -8.17
N ARG A 100 2.99 -5.87 -9.27
CA ARG A 100 3.42 -4.95 -10.33
C ARG A 100 3.61 -3.50 -9.86
N ASN A 101 3.05 -3.13 -8.71
CA ASN A 101 3.15 -1.80 -8.10
C ASN A 101 3.99 -1.87 -6.82
N ARG A 102 4.78 -0.82 -6.56
CA ARG A 102 5.51 -0.67 -5.31
C ARG A 102 4.54 -0.29 -4.20
N LEU A 103 4.62 -0.98 -3.08
CA LEU A 103 3.90 -0.60 -1.87
C LEU A 103 4.64 0.53 -1.15
N VAL A 104 3.90 1.45 -0.59
CA VAL A 104 4.45 2.60 0.13
C VAL A 104 4.06 2.55 1.60
N THR A 105 4.93 3.07 2.46
CA THR A 105 4.63 3.22 3.89
C THR A 105 3.68 4.40 4.12
N TYR A 106 3.07 4.47 5.30
CA TYR A 106 2.20 5.59 5.65
C TYR A 106 2.92 6.95 5.60
N MET A 107 4.18 7.00 6.05
CA MET A 107 4.98 8.23 5.99
C MET A 107 5.22 8.69 4.55
N GLN A 108 5.61 7.76 3.67
CA GLN A 108 5.78 8.05 2.24
C GLN A 108 4.47 8.50 1.59
N LEU A 109 3.33 7.88 1.98
CA LEU A 109 2.02 8.31 1.49
C LEU A 109 1.67 9.74 1.93
N CYS A 110 2.02 10.13 3.15
CA CYS A 110 1.84 11.49 3.64
C CYS A 110 2.67 12.50 2.85
N GLU A 111 3.94 12.17 2.52
CA GLU A 111 4.78 13.01 1.68
C GLU A 111 4.24 13.11 0.25
N LEU A 112 3.82 11.99 -0.34
CA LEU A 112 3.19 11.99 -1.67
C LEU A 112 1.95 12.88 -1.73
N ARG A 113 1.11 12.90 -0.70
CA ARG A 113 -0.10 13.73 -0.64
C ARG A 113 0.17 15.24 -0.65
N LYS A 114 1.40 15.67 -0.44
CA LYS A 114 1.81 17.09 -0.58
C LYS A 114 1.98 17.48 -2.05
N LEU A 115 2.23 16.53 -2.94
CA LEU A 115 2.44 16.78 -4.36
C LEU A 115 1.12 17.15 -5.08
N PRO A 116 1.18 18.01 -6.11
CA PRO A 116 -0.02 18.59 -6.74
C PRO A 116 -1.05 17.58 -7.22
N LEU A 117 -0.65 16.52 -7.91
CA LEU A 117 -1.56 15.47 -8.41
C LEU A 117 -2.09 14.60 -7.26
N PHE A 118 -1.23 14.24 -6.32
CA PHE A 118 -1.56 13.32 -5.20
C PHE A 118 -2.40 13.97 -4.11
N LYS A 119 -2.52 15.30 -4.11
CA LYS A 119 -3.38 16.06 -3.20
C LYS A 119 -4.87 15.79 -3.43
N TYR A 120 -5.26 15.48 -4.66
CA TYR A 120 -6.66 15.26 -5.02
C TYR A 120 -7.06 13.81 -4.81
N ARG A 121 -7.94 13.55 -3.82
CA ARG A 121 -8.46 12.19 -3.52
C ARG A 121 -9.18 11.54 -4.69
N SER A 122 -9.74 12.32 -5.61
CA SER A 122 -10.41 11.81 -6.79
C SER A 122 -9.44 11.34 -7.88
N SER A 123 -8.17 11.70 -7.79
CA SER A 123 -7.13 11.34 -8.75
C SER A 123 -6.23 10.22 -8.26
N VAL A 124 -6.22 9.96 -6.95
CA VAL A 124 -5.30 9.00 -6.34
C VAL A 124 -6.06 8.09 -5.38
N GLY A 125 -6.05 6.81 -5.67
CA GLY A 125 -6.48 5.73 -4.79
C GLY A 125 -5.31 5.26 -3.92
N ALA A 126 -5.58 4.97 -2.66
CA ALA A 126 -4.62 4.30 -1.78
C ALA A 126 -5.34 3.15 -1.08
N HIS A 127 -4.94 1.94 -1.39
CA HIS A 127 -5.50 0.71 -0.82
C HIS A 127 -4.53 0.14 0.21
N GLU A 128 -5.01 -0.05 1.42
CA GLU A 128 -4.21 -0.67 2.47
C GLU A 128 -3.99 -2.16 2.18
N VAL A 129 -2.74 -2.57 2.28
CA VAL A 129 -2.30 -3.96 2.13
C VAL A 129 -1.49 -4.32 3.36
N LYS A 130 -1.90 -5.33 4.09
CA LYS A 130 -1.13 -5.86 5.21
C LYS A 130 0.04 -6.70 4.69
N VAL A 131 1.26 -6.32 5.06
CA VAL A 131 2.49 -6.99 4.64
C VAL A 131 3.20 -7.53 5.86
N ARG A 132 3.59 -8.81 5.79
CA ARG A 132 4.41 -9.43 6.83
C ARG A 132 5.83 -8.85 6.78
N ASN A 133 6.25 -8.22 7.85
CA ASN A 133 7.58 -7.64 8.00
C ASN A 133 8.38 -8.43 9.02
N MET A 134 9.63 -8.72 8.68
CA MET A 134 10.63 -9.34 9.55
C MET A 134 11.78 -8.34 9.74
N PRO A 135 11.80 -7.56 10.85
CA PRO A 135 12.80 -6.50 11.03
C PRO A 135 14.24 -7.01 11.02
N HIS A 136 14.46 -8.25 11.46
CA HIS A 136 15.77 -8.91 11.50
C HIS A 136 16.06 -9.76 10.25
N GLY A 137 15.36 -9.49 9.14
CA GLY A 137 15.58 -10.15 7.86
C GLY A 137 15.27 -11.64 7.87
N ARG A 138 16.28 -12.48 7.60
CA ARG A 138 16.12 -13.95 7.54
C ARG A 138 16.45 -14.67 8.84
N LEU A 139 16.70 -13.94 9.92
CA LEU A 139 17.03 -14.52 11.22
C LEU A 139 15.89 -15.45 11.66
N ALA A 140 16.26 -16.70 12.01
CA ALA A 140 15.30 -17.75 12.37
C ALA A 140 14.13 -17.97 11.39
N GLY A 141 14.29 -17.57 10.10
CA GLY A 141 13.21 -17.57 9.12
C GLY A 141 12.56 -18.94 8.88
N LEU A 142 13.31 -20.04 9.01
CA LEU A 142 12.76 -21.41 8.91
C LEU A 142 11.92 -21.76 10.15
N THR A 143 12.32 -21.31 11.32
CA THR A 143 11.62 -21.56 12.59
C THR A 143 10.36 -20.68 12.69
N ILE A 144 10.48 -19.39 12.39
CA ILE A 144 9.35 -18.47 12.35
C ILE A 144 8.33 -18.91 11.32
N GLY A 145 8.80 -19.21 10.12
CA GLY A 145 7.97 -19.69 9.03
C GLY A 145 7.73 -18.66 7.95
N LEU A 146 6.93 -19.04 6.96
CA LEU A 146 6.53 -18.21 5.85
C LEU A 146 5.03 -17.97 5.88
N PHE A 147 4.65 -16.71 5.93
CA PHE A 147 3.29 -16.24 5.72
C PHE A 147 3.17 -15.63 4.30
N LYS A 148 2.44 -16.32 3.43
CA LYS A 148 2.07 -15.81 2.10
C LYS A 148 0.67 -16.32 1.79
N ASP A 149 -0.33 -15.45 1.90
CA ASP A 149 -1.77 -15.73 1.78
C ASP A 149 -2.30 -16.68 2.88
N SER A 150 -1.47 -17.57 3.42
CA SER A 150 -1.72 -18.43 4.58
C SER A 150 -0.39 -18.87 5.19
N ALA A 151 -0.41 -19.20 6.47
CA ALA A 151 0.76 -19.76 7.16
C ALA A 151 1.09 -21.16 6.63
N ARG A 152 2.29 -21.37 6.11
CA ARG A 152 2.69 -22.61 5.43
C ARG A 152 3.47 -23.56 6.30
N TYR A 153 4.34 -23.05 7.20
CA TYR A 153 5.16 -23.83 8.10
C TYR A 153 5.68 -22.99 9.27
N GLY A 154 6.33 -23.61 10.23
CA GLY A 154 6.95 -22.96 11.37
C GLY A 154 5.96 -22.51 12.44
N ILE A 155 6.39 -21.58 13.28
CA ILE A 155 5.59 -20.98 14.37
C ILE A 155 4.33 -20.32 13.80
N GLU A 156 4.44 -19.66 12.65
CA GLU A 156 3.30 -19.06 11.93
C GLU A 156 2.16 -20.07 11.72
N LYS A 157 2.48 -21.29 11.30
CA LYS A 157 1.46 -22.33 11.05
C LYS A 157 0.93 -22.93 12.35
N THR A 158 1.80 -23.18 13.30
CA THR A 158 1.41 -23.84 14.55
C THR A 158 0.49 -22.95 15.39
N TYR A 159 0.72 -21.65 15.39
CA TYR A 159 -0.02 -20.67 16.18
C TYR A 159 -0.92 -19.76 15.33
N ASP A 160 -1.24 -20.15 14.10
CA ASP A 160 -2.05 -19.35 13.18
C ASP A 160 -3.42 -18.97 13.78
N SER A 161 -4.09 -19.89 14.47
CA SER A 161 -5.37 -19.64 15.13
C SER A 161 -5.31 -18.58 16.23
N ILE A 162 -4.13 -18.42 16.86
CA ILE A 162 -3.90 -17.43 17.92
C ILE A 162 -3.48 -16.09 17.31
N LEU A 163 -2.61 -16.14 16.30
CA LEU A 163 -2.05 -14.97 15.65
C LEU A 163 -3.05 -14.25 14.72
N ALA A 164 -3.95 -14.99 14.06
CA ALA A 164 -4.85 -14.44 13.05
C ALA A 164 -5.95 -13.54 13.61
N GLY A 165 -6.36 -13.73 14.89
CA GLY A 165 -7.51 -13.04 15.44
C GLY A 165 -8.82 -13.40 14.76
N LYS A 166 -9.84 -12.53 14.91
CA LYS A 166 -11.14 -12.71 14.26
C LYS A 166 -11.47 -11.53 13.36
N PRO A 167 -11.83 -11.76 12.10
CA PRO A 167 -12.24 -10.68 11.19
C PRO A 167 -13.55 -10.04 11.67
N GLY A 168 -13.61 -8.72 11.61
CA GLY A 168 -14.84 -7.98 11.83
C GLY A 168 -15.80 -8.11 10.65
N ARG A 169 -17.06 -7.74 10.88
CA ARG A 169 -18.10 -7.65 9.85
C ARG A 169 -18.66 -6.24 9.84
N CYS A 170 -18.87 -5.70 8.66
CA CYS A 170 -19.57 -4.44 8.46
C CYS A 170 -20.48 -4.56 7.23
N HIS A 171 -21.58 -3.81 7.25
CA HIS A 171 -22.44 -3.64 6.09
C HIS A 171 -22.58 -2.15 5.76
N ASN A 172 -22.93 -1.87 4.50
CA ASN A 172 -23.15 -0.52 4.04
C ASN A 172 -24.64 -0.20 4.12
N GLU A 173 -25.00 0.78 4.95
CA GLU A 173 -26.36 1.28 5.07
C GLU A 173 -26.49 2.65 4.40
N LYS A 174 -27.63 2.86 3.71
CA LYS A 174 -27.93 4.14 3.07
C LYS A 174 -28.72 5.02 4.01
N VAL A 175 -28.06 5.99 4.63
CA VAL A 175 -28.69 6.97 5.54
C VAL A 175 -28.74 8.34 4.84
N ARG A 176 -29.93 8.89 4.61
CA ARG A 176 -30.16 10.21 4.01
C ARG A 176 -29.27 10.51 2.79
N ASN A 177 -29.29 9.62 1.80
CA ASN A 177 -28.50 9.75 0.56
C ASN A 177 -26.97 9.60 0.70
N ARG A 178 -26.47 9.17 1.86
CA ARG A 178 -25.06 8.79 2.08
C ARG A 178 -24.98 7.31 2.41
N ILE A 179 -23.97 6.66 1.87
CA ILE A 179 -23.63 5.29 2.26
C ILE A 179 -22.71 5.39 3.47
N MET A 180 -23.12 4.81 4.58
CA MET A 180 -22.33 4.70 5.81
C MET A 180 -22.02 3.24 6.06
N SER A 181 -20.80 2.95 6.45
CA SER A 181 -20.40 1.61 6.88
C SER A 181 -20.74 1.46 8.36
N VAL A 182 -21.62 0.52 8.67
CA VAL A 182 -22.02 0.17 10.03
C VAL A 182 -21.26 -1.10 10.43
N VAL A 183 -20.62 -1.07 11.58
CA VAL A 183 -19.86 -2.22 12.10
C VAL A 183 -20.81 -3.13 12.86
N ASP A 184 -21.05 -4.33 12.35
CA ASP A 184 -21.87 -5.35 13.00
C ASP A 184 -21.07 -6.11 14.06
N GLN A 185 -19.83 -6.42 13.75
CA GLN A 185 -18.92 -7.13 14.62
C GLN A 185 -17.53 -6.48 14.55
N PRO A 186 -16.99 -6.00 15.66
CA PRO A 186 -15.66 -5.41 15.69
C PRO A 186 -14.57 -6.46 15.37
N VAL A 187 -13.45 -5.99 14.86
CA VAL A 187 -12.25 -6.82 14.66
C VAL A 187 -11.65 -7.17 16.01
N GLU A 188 -11.38 -8.45 16.23
CA GLU A 188 -10.58 -8.92 17.38
C GLU A 188 -9.15 -9.19 16.88
N ASN A 189 -8.17 -8.45 17.41
CA ASN A 189 -6.77 -8.68 17.08
C ASN A 189 -6.30 -10.03 17.63
N GLY A 190 -5.40 -10.70 16.89
CA GLY A 190 -4.72 -11.89 17.39
C GLY A 190 -3.80 -11.57 18.56
N LEU A 191 -3.44 -12.61 19.31
CA LEU A 191 -2.50 -12.51 20.42
C LEU A 191 -1.06 -12.61 19.90
N ASP A 192 -0.12 -12.14 20.71
CA ASP A 192 1.31 -12.27 20.44
C ASP A 192 1.83 -13.62 20.91
N VAL A 193 2.82 -14.14 20.20
CA VAL A 193 3.52 -15.37 20.54
C VAL A 193 4.96 -15.01 20.91
N MET A 194 5.31 -15.19 22.18
CA MET A 194 6.69 -15.03 22.66
C MET A 194 7.46 -16.33 22.46
N THR A 195 8.64 -16.25 21.87
CA THR A 195 9.54 -17.38 21.64
C THR A 195 10.71 -17.35 22.60
N THR A 196 11.44 -18.44 22.69
CA THR A 196 12.71 -18.53 23.41
C THR A 196 13.92 -18.20 22.53
N LEU A 197 13.70 -17.69 21.33
CA LEU A 197 14.78 -17.31 20.41
C LEU A 197 15.49 -16.07 20.94
N ASP A 198 16.81 -16.15 20.97
CA ASP A 198 17.69 -15.03 21.28
C ASP A 198 18.25 -14.46 19.98
N ILE A 199 17.99 -13.17 19.73
CA ILE A 199 18.38 -12.49 18.50
C ILE A 199 19.88 -12.30 18.44
N ASP A 200 20.54 -12.10 19.56
CA ASP A 200 21.96 -11.76 19.62
C ASP A 200 22.85 -13.03 19.52
N MET A 201 22.27 -14.20 19.82
CA MET A 201 22.96 -15.50 19.69
C MET A 201 22.74 -16.21 18.33
N GLN A 202 21.85 -15.74 17.52
CA GLN A 202 21.55 -16.27 16.18
C GLN A 202 22.27 -15.49 15.09
#